data_3fd7d53f8173227030bfe0dd10dd21dd
#
_entry.id   3fd7d53f8173227030bfe0dd10dd21dd
#
_cell.length_a   1.000
_cell.length_b   1.000
_cell.length_c   1.000
_cell.angle_alpha   90.00
_cell.angle_beta   90.00
_cell.angle_gamma   90.00
#
_symmetry.space_group_name_H-M   'P 1'
#
loop_
_entity.id
_entity.type
_entity.pdbx_description
1 polymer ?
#
loop_
_entity_poly.entity_id
_entity_poly.type
_entity_poly.pdbx_seq_one_letter_code
_entity_poly.pdbx_strand_id
1 'polypeptide(L)'
;MRPHDHEHNHDRSRFSRPHHFPARWKEGRRFFFPFVMFLGGIALLFLTAIGIVVYFATTLGNGNLHPSTAMLVCGAPIVFFFVTAIIGRFTFRRYGRPMTNIFAAIDAISEGDLSVRVPEHYPREFGELAKRFNHMVNELERNEQQRRNLTADIAHELRTPLHIIQGNLEGIIDGVYQPTPEHINNTLDETKLLARLVSDLQTLSLAEAGQLPLHPTRFLIADLMDDLTSSFSSQAASLGIDLRTNITDPAKELTADYDRLNQVLSNLISNAIRHTPKGGTISIETESTNGGVRIAVRDTGQGIPAEDIPFIFDRFWRGDKSRTERVNSGLGLAIAKQLILAHGGTIEVQSEVGKGSIFSVRLRAIKVVF
;
A
#
# COMPACT_ATOMS: atom_id res chain seq x y z
N MET A 1 22.66 36.66 36.28
CA MET A 1 22.72 35.51 35.34
C MET A 1 21.44 34.72 35.49
N ARG A 2 20.49 34.85 34.56
CA ARG A 2 19.17 34.15 34.59
C ARG A 2 19.23 32.99 33.60
N PRO A 3 18.72 31.79 33.89
CA PRO A 3 18.62 30.72 32.92
C PRO A 3 17.40 30.95 32.00
N HIS A 4 17.60 30.72 30.71
CA HIS A 4 16.56 30.72 29.67
C HIS A 4 15.81 29.40 29.72
N ASP A 5 14.53 29.47 30.07
CA ASP A 5 13.56 28.40 29.86
C ASP A 5 13.17 28.35 28.37
N HIS A 6 13.49 27.26 27.69
CA HIS A 6 12.94 26.93 26.36
C HIS A 6 11.68 26.09 26.56
N GLU A 7 10.54 26.76 26.57
CA GLU A 7 9.23 26.13 26.40
C GLU A 7 9.14 25.46 25.02
N HIS A 8 9.13 24.13 25.01
CA HIS A 8 8.69 23.34 23.87
C HIS A 8 7.17 23.42 23.75
N ASN A 9 6.69 24.38 23.00
CA ASN A 9 5.29 24.52 22.60
C ASN A 9 4.97 23.47 21.52
N HIS A 10 4.45 22.31 21.96
CA HIS A 10 3.88 21.30 21.06
C HIS A 10 2.59 21.86 20.41
N ASP A 11 2.74 22.34 19.18
CA ASP A 11 1.63 22.77 18.32
C ASP A 11 0.70 21.59 17.97
N ARG A 12 -0.31 21.37 18.86
CA ARG A 12 -1.40 20.41 18.70
C ARG A 12 -2.56 20.95 17.86
N SER A 13 -2.36 21.92 16.98
CA SER A 13 -3.45 22.59 16.26
C SER A 13 -3.53 22.28 14.75
N ARG A 14 -3.11 21.08 14.30
CA ARG A 14 -3.25 20.70 12.87
C ARG A 14 -4.42 19.78 12.54
N PHE A 15 -5.33 19.50 13.48
CA PHE A 15 -6.51 18.66 13.21
C PHE A 15 -7.79 19.46 13.43
N SER A 16 -8.16 20.31 12.50
CA SER A 16 -9.55 20.68 12.17
C SER A 16 -9.60 21.84 11.17
N ARG A 17 -9.25 21.56 9.91
CA ARG A 17 -9.77 22.41 8.83
C ARG A 17 -11.08 21.76 8.37
N PRO A 18 -12.23 22.46 8.45
CA PRO A 18 -13.44 21.99 7.81
C PRO A 18 -13.16 21.90 6.32
N HIS A 19 -13.30 20.69 5.76
CA HIS A 19 -13.16 20.44 4.33
C HIS A 19 -14.15 21.32 3.59
N HIS A 20 -13.66 22.40 2.97
CA HIS A 20 -14.45 23.18 2.02
C HIS A 20 -14.68 22.32 0.79
N PHE A 21 -15.89 21.77 0.64
CA PHE A 21 -16.36 21.27 -0.64
C PHE A 21 -16.16 22.38 -1.71
N PRO A 22 -15.46 22.12 -2.79
CA PRO A 22 -15.28 23.13 -3.83
C PRO A 22 -16.65 23.57 -4.33
N ALA A 23 -16.79 24.89 -4.55
CA ALA A 23 -18.05 25.58 -4.85
C ALA A 23 -18.62 25.24 -6.27
N ARG A 24 -18.44 24.04 -6.78
CA ARG A 24 -19.01 23.54 -8.06
C ARG A 24 -20.45 22.99 -7.88
N TRP A 25 -21.23 23.62 -7.04
CA TRP A 25 -22.66 23.32 -6.81
C TRP A 25 -23.56 23.52 -8.05
N LYS A 26 -23.01 23.85 -9.21
CA LYS A 26 -23.82 24.11 -10.41
C LYS A 26 -24.34 22.84 -11.10
N GLU A 27 -23.75 21.69 -10.90
CA GLU A 27 -24.15 20.45 -11.59
C GLU A 27 -25.29 19.70 -10.91
N GLY A 28 -25.42 19.78 -9.59
CA GLY A 28 -26.60 19.25 -8.88
C GLY A 28 -27.92 19.84 -9.35
N ARG A 29 -27.90 21.04 -9.94
CA ARG A 29 -29.09 21.65 -10.58
C ARG A 29 -29.51 20.94 -11.89
N ARG A 30 -28.62 20.25 -12.58
CA ARG A 30 -28.93 19.55 -13.83
C ARG A 30 -29.83 18.33 -13.64
N PHE A 31 -29.69 17.61 -12.53
CA PHE A 31 -30.57 16.49 -12.20
C PHE A 31 -31.84 16.92 -11.46
N PHE A 32 -31.75 17.96 -10.65
CA PHE A 32 -32.90 18.47 -9.89
C PHE A 32 -33.93 19.14 -10.78
N PHE A 33 -33.46 19.91 -11.76
CA PHE A 33 -34.37 20.68 -12.65
C PHE A 33 -35.30 19.79 -13.49
N PRO A 34 -34.84 18.71 -14.18
CA PRO A 34 -35.73 17.82 -14.90
C PRO A 34 -36.70 17.04 -13.99
N PHE A 35 -36.28 16.69 -12.77
CA PHE A 35 -37.15 16.00 -11.82
C PHE A 35 -38.28 16.92 -11.29
N VAL A 36 -37.93 18.16 -10.98
CA VAL A 36 -38.95 19.18 -10.59
C VAL A 36 -39.89 19.51 -11.77
N MET A 37 -39.33 19.61 -12.98
CA MET A 37 -40.14 19.81 -14.20
C MET A 37 -41.04 18.61 -14.50
N PHE A 38 -40.59 17.40 -14.28
CA PHE A 38 -41.40 16.19 -14.45
C PHE A 38 -42.57 16.15 -13.43
N LEU A 39 -42.29 16.42 -12.15
CA LEU A 39 -43.34 16.55 -11.11
C LEU A 39 -44.29 17.73 -11.38
N GLY A 40 -43.72 18.86 -11.84
CA GLY A 40 -44.53 20.02 -12.25
C GLY A 40 -45.40 19.71 -13.48
N GLY A 41 -44.89 18.93 -14.44
CA GLY A 41 -45.67 18.47 -15.58
C GLY A 41 -46.79 17.54 -15.21
N ILE A 42 -46.59 16.59 -14.29
CA ILE A 42 -47.64 15.73 -13.76
C ILE A 42 -48.70 16.57 -13.02
N ALA A 43 -48.27 17.52 -12.20
CA ALA A 43 -49.19 18.43 -11.50
C ALA A 43 -50.04 19.28 -12.48
N LEU A 44 -49.42 19.77 -13.55
CA LEU A 44 -50.11 20.53 -14.61
C LEU A 44 -51.10 19.66 -15.38
N LEU A 45 -50.73 18.40 -15.73
CA LEU A 45 -51.64 17.45 -16.36
C LEU A 45 -52.84 17.13 -15.48
N PHE A 46 -52.64 16.98 -14.17
CA PHE A 46 -53.72 16.76 -13.22
C PHE A 46 -54.63 17.99 -13.08
N LEU A 47 -54.05 19.20 -13.05
CA LEU A 47 -54.81 20.46 -13.04
C LEU A 47 -55.65 20.65 -14.31
N THR A 48 -55.10 20.33 -15.48
CA THR A 48 -55.81 20.42 -16.74
C THR A 48 -56.95 19.38 -16.83
N ALA A 49 -56.70 18.13 -16.33
CA ALA A 49 -57.74 17.11 -16.28
C ALA A 49 -58.89 17.52 -15.37
N ILE A 50 -58.61 18.10 -14.20
CA ILE A 50 -59.66 18.62 -13.30
C ILE A 50 -60.39 19.79 -13.96
N GLY A 51 -59.69 20.73 -14.61
CA GLY A 51 -60.29 21.84 -15.36
C GLY A 51 -61.25 21.36 -16.45
N ILE A 52 -60.89 20.29 -17.19
CA ILE A 52 -61.75 19.67 -18.18
C ILE A 52 -63.00 19.06 -17.57
N VAL A 53 -62.84 18.30 -16.45
CA VAL A 53 -63.98 17.69 -15.74
C VAL A 53 -64.94 18.77 -15.22
N VAL A 54 -64.41 19.87 -14.71
CA VAL A 54 -65.21 21.00 -14.24
C VAL A 54 -65.96 21.69 -15.38
N TYR A 55 -65.25 21.95 -16.50
CA TYR A 55 -65.85 22.49 -17.69
C TYR A 55 -67.01 21.63 -18.21
N PHE A 56 -66.84 20.32 -18.30
CA PHE A 56 -67.90 19.41 -18.73
C PHE A 56 -69.04 19.34 -17.70
N ALA A 57 -68.75 19.34 -16.38
CA ALA A 57 -69.76 19.35 -15.35
C ALA A 57 -70.62 20.62 -15.33
N THR A 58 -69.99 21.76 -15.66
CA THR A 58 -70.74 23.06 -15.75
C THR A 58 -71.53 23.19 -17.04
N THR A 59 -71.06 22.63 -18.16
CA THR A 59 -71.77 22.69 -19.44
C THR A 59 -72.92 21.69 -19.59
N LEU A 60 -72.82 20.51 -18.93
CA LEU A 60 -73.86 19.47 -18.93
C LEU A 60 -74.91 19.63 -17.77
N GLY A 61 -74.56 20.32 -16.68
CA GLY A 61 -75.40 20.61 -15.55
C GLY A 61 -75.81 22.06 -15.49
N ASN A 62 -77.03 22.42 -15.69
CA ASN A 62 -77.76 23.75 -15.67
C ASN A 62 -77.04 24.90 -14.89
N GLY A 63 -75.75 25.10 -14.96
CA GLY A 63 -75.03 26.32 -14.57
C GLY A 63 -74.77 26.63 -13.09
N ASN A 64 -75.39 25.87 -12.16
CA ASN A 64 -75.28 26.14 -10.72
C ASN A 64 -74.30 25.16 -10.02
N LEU A 65 -73.03 25.56 -9.92
CA LEU A 65 -72.11 24.86 -9.03
C LEU A 65 -72.49 25.10 -7.55
N HIS A 66 -72.73 24.04 -6.85
CA HIS A 66 -72.95 24.12 -5.39
C HIS A 66 -71.64 24.64 -4.75
N PRO A 67 -71.67 25.55 -3.76
CA PRO A 67 -70.43 26.11 -3.15
C PRO A 67 -69.42 25.08 -2.68
N SER A 68 -69.87 23.90 -2.27
CA SER A 68 -69.05 22.78 -1.83
C SER A 68 -68.30 22.15 -2.96
N THR A 69 -68.82 22.05 -4.19
CA THR A 69 -68.12 21.50 -5.36
C THR A 69 -67.07 22.47 -5.90
N ALA A 70 -67.38 23.79 -5.86
CA ALA A 70 -66.43 24.82 -6.23
C ALA A 70 -65.20 24.84 -5.28
N MET A 71 -65.43 24.67 -3.98
CA MET A 71 -64.35 24.61 -2.99
C MET A 71 -63.46 23.33 -3.16
N LEU A 72 -64.05 22.19 -3.53
CA LEU A 72 -63.33 20.94 -3.81
C LEU A 72 -62.49 21.06 -5.09
N VAL A 73 -63.05 21.65 -6.13
CA VAL A 73 -62.41 21.81 -7.43
C VAL A 73 -61.24 22.78 -7.38
N CYS A 74 -61.32 23.88 -6.64
CA CYS A 74 -60.22 24.84 -6.51
C CYS A 74 -59.20 24.45 -5.44
N GLY A 75 -59.62 23.78 -4.36
CA GLY A 75 -58.79 23.42 -3.23
C GLY A 75 -57.93 22.14 -3.46
N ALA A 76 -58.52 21.13 -4.12
CA ALA A 76 -57.80 19.85 -4.35
C ALA A 76 -56.50 20.00 -5.14
N PRO A 77 -56.39 20.79 -6.22
CA PRO A 77 -55.15 21.02 -6.93
C PRO A 77 -54.06 21.69 -6.09
N ILE A 78 -54.46 22.63 -5.25
CA ILE A 78 -53.51 23.37 -4.39
C ILE A 78 -52.96 22.40 -3.33
N VAL A 79 -53.80 21.61 -2.69
CA VAL A 79 -53.35 20.59 -1.73
C VAL A 79 -52.43 19.55 -2.42
N PHE A 80 -52.84 19.08 -3.61
CA PHE A 80 -52.02 18.13 -4.37
C PHE A 80 -50.64 18.71 -4.75
N PHE A 81 -50.59 19.98 -5.16
CA PHE A 81 -49.29 20.64 -5.44
C PHE A 81 -48.39 20.70 -4.21
N PHE A 82 -48.95 21.11 -3.05
CA PHE A 82 -48.16 21.17 -1.82
C PHE A 82 -47.69 19.79 -1.37
N VAL A 83 -48.54 18.76 -1.44
CA VAL A 83 -48.19 17.39 -1.08
C VAL A 83 -47.09 16.86 -2.02
N THR A 84 -47.21 17.03 -3.33
CA THR A 84 -46.19 16.60 -4.29
C THR A 84 -44.89 17.38 -4.13
N ALA A 85 -44.92 18.68 -3.84
CA ALA A 85 -43.76 19.49 -3.54
C ALA A 85 -43.03 19.02 -2.25
N ILE A 86 -43.78 18.70 -1.20
CA ILE A 86 -43.22 18.16 0.06
C ILE A 86 -42.60 16.78 -0.17
N ILE A 87 -43.31 15.89 -0.86
CA ILE A 87 -42.79 14.54 -1.20
C ILE A 87 -41.53 14.68 -2.08
N GLY A 88 -41.57 15.51 -3.10
CA GLY A 88 -40.42 15.74 -3.98
C GLY A 88 -39.19 16.29 -3.23
N ARG A 89 -39.44 17.27 -2.31
CA ARG A 89 -38.35 17.80 -1.45
C ARG A 89 -37.79 16.73 -0.50
N PHE A 90 -38.67 15.89 0.08
CA PHE A 90 -38.24 14.81 0.98
C PHE A 90 -37.45 13.75 0.23
N THR A 91 -37.95 13.30 -0.93
CA THR A 91 -37.32 12.30 -1.78
C THR A 91 -35.96 12.78 -2.30
N PHE A 92 -35.88 14.04 -2.76
CA PHE A 92 -34.60 14.62 -3.19
C PHE A 92 -33.59 14.72 -2.05
N ARG A 93 -34.01 15.12 -0.87
CA ARG A 93 -33.12 15.14 0.30
C ARG A 93 -32.63 13.76 0.70
N ARG A 94 -33.50 12.74 0.55
CA ARG A 94 -33.21 11.38 0.97
C ARG A 94 -32.36 10.61 -0.05
N TYR A 95 -32.56 10.81 -1.36
CA TYR A 95 -31.92 10.05 -2.42
C TYR A 95 -31.05 10.91 -3.34
N GLY A 96 -31.47 12.09 -3.69
CA GLY A 96 -30.77 12.95 -4.64
C GLY A 96 -29.44 13.51 -4.09
N ARG A 97 -29.46 14.06 -2.87
CA ARG A 97 -28.26 14.63 -2.27
C ARG A 97 -27.13 13.62 -2.01
N PRO A 98 -27.38 12.44 -1.44
CA PRO A 98 -26.33 11.44 -1.28
C PRO A 98 -25.67 11.07 -2.61
N MET A 99 -26.49 10.88 -3.65
CA MET A 99 -26.00 10.51 -4.97
C MET A 99 -25.11 11.60 -5.61
N THR A 100 -25.55 12.87 -5.54
CA THR A 100 -24.74 13.99 -6.06
C THR A 100 -23.42 14.14 -5.31
N ASN A 101 -23.40 13.89 -4.00
CA ASN A 101 -22.16 13.95 -3.22
C ASN A 101 -21.20 12.82 -3.56
N ILE A 102 -21.71 11.61 -3.83
CA ILE A 102 -20.88 10.48 -4.26
C ILE A 102 -20.28 10.77 -5.65
N PHE A 103 -21.06 11.26 -6.62
CA PHE A 103 -20.54 11.63 -7.94
C PHE A 103 -19.50 12.75 -7.85
N ALA A 104 -19.75 13.79 -7.07
CA ALA A 104 -18.78 14.87 -6.87
C ALA A 104 -17.48 14.36 -6.22
N ALA A 105 -17.56 13.38 -5.31
CA ALA A 105 -16.39 12.77 -4.70
C ALA A 105 -15.62 11.89 -5.70
N ILE A 106 -16.33 11.15 -6.58
CA ILE A 106 -15.71 10.38 -7.67
C ILE A 106 -14.96 11.31 -8.63
N ASP A 107 -15.57 12.43 -9.02
CA ASP A 107 -14.94 13.41 -9.91
C ASP A 107 -13.67 13.99 -9.27
N ALA A 108 -13.73 14.38 -7.99
CA ALA A 108 -12.58 14.90 -7.27
C ALA A 108 -11.44 13.85 -7.17
N ILE A 109 -11.77 12.57 -6.93
CA ILE A 109 -10.77 11.48 -6.92
C ILE A 109 -10.15 11.30 -8.31
N SER A 110 -10.94 11.40 -9.39
CA SER A 110 -10.42 11.30 -10.75
C SER A 110 -9.47 12.46 -11.11
N GLU A 111 -9.64 13.62 -10.47
CA GLU A 111 -8.74 14.77 -10.55
C GLU A 111 -7.51 14.67 -9.63
N GLY A 112 -7.41 13.58 -8.83
CA GLY A 112 -6.29 13.29 -7.93
C GLY A 112 -6.46 13.79 -6.49
N ASP A 113 -7.61 14.34 -6.11
CA ASP A 113 -7.88 14.73 -4.72
C ASP A 113 -8.40 13.53 -3.92
N LEU A 114 -7.47 12.81 -3.29
CA LEU A 114 -7.76 11.65 -2.45
C LEU A 114 -8.17 12.03 -1.01
N SER A 115 -8.23 13.32 -0.68
CA SER A 115 -8.64 13.78 0.67
C SER A 115 -10.15 13.84 0.85
N VAL A 116 -10.91 13.77 -0.23
CA VAL A 116 -12.37 13.88 -0.23
C VAL A 116 -13.00 12.66 0.44
N ARG A 117 -13.99 12.90 1.30
CA ARG A 117 -14.79 11.85 1.96
C ARG A 117 -16.26 12.15 1.81
N VAL A 118 -17.07 11.10 1.62
CA VAL A 118 -18.52 11.18 1.57
C VAL A 118 -19.05 11.05 3.00
N PRO A 119 -20.01 11.90 3.43
CA PRO A 119 -20.63 11.79 4.75
C PRO A 119 -21.31 10.43 4.96
N GLU A 120 -21.08 9.78 6.11
CA GLU A 120 -21.61 8.45 6.40
C GLU A 120 -22.99 8.46 7.09
N HIS A 121 -23.50 9.63 7.44
CA HIS A 121 -24.76 9.81 8.17
C HIS A 121 -26.02 9.66 7.30
N TYR A 122 -25.87 9.19 6.07
CA TYR A 122 -27.02 8.90 5.21
C TYR A 122 -27.79 7.66 5.66
N PRO A 123 -29.15 7.63 5.43
CA PRO A 123 -29.95 6.49 5.84
C PRO A 123 -29.57 5.20 5.10
N ARG A 124 -29.52 4.08 5.87
CA ARG A 124 -29.41 2.69 5.38
C ARG A 124 -28.42 2.49 4.20
N GLU A 125 -28.92 2.20 3.01
CA GLU A 125 -28.15 1.76 1.84
C GLU A 125 -27.10 2.79 1.40
N PHE A 126 -27.40 4.08 1.50
CA PHE A 126 -26.46 5.14 1.15
C PHE A 126 -25.36 5.34 2.21
N GLY A 127 -25.66 5.09 3.48
CA GLY A 127 -24.67 5.11 4.55
C GLY A 127 -23.65 3.98 4.37
N GLU A 128 -24.12 2.78 4.04
CA GLU A 128 -23.24 1.63 3.75
C GLU A 128 -22.40 1.87 2.50
N LEU A 129 -22.99 2.40 1.43
CA LEU A 129 -22.27 2.78 0.22
C LEU A 129 -21.19 3.83 0.50
N ALA A 130 -21.52 4.86 1.30
CA ALA A 130 -20.55 5.89 1.70
C ALA A 130 -19.36 5.31 2.50
N LYS A 131 -19.63 4.37 3.41
CA LYS A 131 -18.58 3.67 4.16
C LYS A 131 -17.65 2.87 3.26
N ARG A 132 -18.22 2.07 2.34
CA ARG A 132 -17.43 1.28 1.38
C ARG A 132 -16.63 2.18 0.45
N PHE A 133 -17.22 3.27 -0.01
CA PHE A 133 -16.54 4.27 -0.82
C PHE A 133 -15.37 4.90 -0.05
N ASN A 134 -15.59 5.38 1.17
CA ASN A 134 -14.54 5.95 2.00
C ASN A 134 -13.43 4.95 2.31
N HIS A 135 -13.77 3.66 2.53
CA HIS A 135 -12.77 2.60 2.70
C HIS A 135 -11.90 2.44 1.44
N MET A 136 -12.50 2.39 0.26
CA MET A 136 -11.78 2.34 -1.01
C MET A 136 -10.86 3.55 -1.20
N VAL A 137 -11.33 4.76 -0.87
CA VAL A 137 -10.51 5.98 -0.96
C VAL A 137 -9.36 5.94 0.03
N ASN A 138 -9.56 5.44 1.25
CA ASN A 138 -8.48 5.27 2.23
C ASN A 138 -7.39 4.32 1.72
N GLU A 139 -7.78 3.21 1.10
CA GLU A 139 -6.81 2.27 0.50
C GLU A 139 -6.06 2.91 -0.68
N LEU A 140 -6.76 3.68 -1.52
CA LEU A 140 -6.13 4.39 -2.63
C LEU A 140 -5.14 5.46 -2.14
N GLU A 141 -5.51 6.23 -1.12
CA GLU A 141 -4.65 7.23 -0.49
C GLU A 141 -3.40 6.59 0.13
N ARG A 142 -3.56 5.46 0.84
CA ARG A 142 -2.44 4.69 1.40
C ARG A 142 -1.49 4.19 0.30
N ASN A 143 -2.04 3.61 -0.76
CA ASN A 143 -1.26 3.11 -1.89
C ASN A 143 -0.47 4.24 -2.57
N GLU A 144 -1.10 5.40 -2.79
CA GLU A 144 -0.43 6.56 -3.39
C GLU A 144 0.66 7.12 -2.47
N GLN A 145 0.41 7.18 -1.15
CA GLN A 145 1.42 7.60 -0.18
C GLN A 145 2.60 6.63 -0.13
N GLN A 146 2.34 5.32 -0.14
CA GLN A 146 3.39 4.30 -0.21
C GLN A 146 4.22 4.42 -1.49
N ARG A 147 3.56 4.68 -2.63
CA ARG A 147 4.24 4.91 -3.92
C ARG A 147 5.12 6.15 -3.89
N ARG A 148 4.65 7.25 -3.30
CA ARG A 148 5.44 8.49 -3.15
C ARG A 148 6.64 8.29 -2.23
N ASN A 149 6.46 7.63 -1.09
CA ASN A 149 7.54 7.32 -0.17
C ASN A 149 8.60 6.45 -0.86
N LEU A 150 8.16 5.40 -1.56
CA LEU A 150 9.06 4.53 -2.33
C LEU A 150 9.91 5.32 -3.35
N THR A 151 9.29 6.22 -4.11
CA THR A 151 10.02 7.03 -5.09
C THR A 151 11.05 7.94 -4.42
N ALA A 152 10.70 8.52 -3.26
CA ALA A 152 11.61 9.37 -2.49
C ALA A 152 12.79 8.56 -1.92
N ASP A 153 12.52 7.37 -1.37
CA ASP A 153 13.53 6.48 -0.81
C ASP A 153 14.49 5.98 -1.90
N ILE A 154 13.97 5.55 -3.05
CA ILE A 154 14.79 5.17 -4.21
C ILE A 154 15.70 6.32 -4.63
N ALA A 155 15.15 7.53 -4.79
CA ALA A 155 15.94 8.68 -5.20
C ALA A 155 17.05 9.01 -4.19
N HIS A 156 16.78 8.83 -2.90
CA HIS A 156 17.78 9.06 -1.84
C HIS A 156 18.90 8.02 -1.88
N GLU A 157 18.55 6.72 -1.94
CA GLU A 157 19.53 5.62 -1.94
C GLU A 157 20.37 5.56 -3.23
N LEU A 158 19.85 6.02 -4.37
CA LEU A 158 20.62 6.13 -5.61
C LEU A 158 21.53 7.38 -5.63
N ARG A 159 21.08 8.49 -5.04
CA ARG A 159 21.83 9.75 -5.06
C ARG A 159 23.16 9.64 -4.31
N THR A 160 23.17 8.96 -3.18
CA THR A 160 24.35 8.86 -2.31
C THR A 160 25.56 8.21 -3.00
N PRO A 161 25.48 6.97 -3.54
CA PRO A 161 26.60 6.35 -4.27
C PRO A 161 26.97 7.14 -5.53
N LEU A 162 25.97 7.71 -6.23
CA LEU A 162 26.21 8.52 -7.42
C LEU A 162 27.06 9.76 -7.11
N HIS A 163 26.78 10.48 -6.03
CA HIS A 163 27.58 11.63 -5.61
C HIS A 163 29.00 11.22 -5.18
N ILE A 164 29.18 10.04 -4.57
CA ILE A 164 30.51 9.54 -4.20
C ILE A 164 31.31 9.23 -5.46
N ILE A 165 30.72 8.53 -6.44
CA ILE A 165 31.35 8.24 -7.73
C ILE A 165 31.74 9.53 -8.42
N GLN A 166 30.80 10.48 -8.52
CA GLN A 166 31.02 11.77 -9.18
C GLN A 166 32.15 12.57 -8.48
N GLY A 167 32.07 12.71 -7.16
CA GLY A 167 33.08 13.44 -6.39
C GLY A 167 34.46 12.81 -6.46
N ASN A 168 34.57 11.49 -6.47
CA ASN A 168 35.86 10.79 -6.68
C ASN A 168 36.46 11.05 -8.08
N LEU A 169 35.61 11.00 -9.11
CA LEU A 169 36.03 11.26 -10.47
C LEU A 169 36.40 12.71 -10.71
N GLU A 170 35.61 13.65 -10.23
CA GLU A 170 35.88 15.11 -10.25
C GLU A 170 37.21 15.42 -9.52
N GLY A 171 37.39 14.86 -8.31
CA GLY A 171 38.62 15.05 -7.56
C GLY A 171 39.89 14.51 -8.25
N ILE A 172 39.75 13.43 -9.04
CA ILE A 172 40.85 12.92 -9.86
C ILE A 172 41.12 13.85 -11.07
N ILE A 173 40.04 14.33 -11.74
CA ILE A 173 40.15 15.25 -12.90
C ILE A 173 40.81 16.55 -12.49
N ASP A 174 40.41 17.10 -11.35
CA ASP A 174 40.93 18.38 -10.82
C ASP A 174 42.30 18.26 -10.17
N GLY A 175 42.87 17.02 -10.13
CA GLY A 175 44.18 16.76 -9.54
C GLY A 175 44.21 16.81 -8.01
N VAL A 176 43.06 16.85 -7.35
CA VAL A 176 42.92 16.81 -5.87
C VAL A 176 43.24 15.41 -5.34
N TYR A 177 42.80 14.38 -6.05
CA TYR A 177 43.12 12.98 -5.73
C TYR A 177 44.06 12.36 -6.78
N GLN A 178 45.03 11.58 -6.31
CA GLN A 178 45.79 10.77 -7.20
C GLN A 178 45.01 9.52 -7.63
N PRO A 179 45.05 9.10 -8.91
CA PRO A 179 44.33 7.93 -9.40
C PRO A 179 45.04 6.63 -8.95
N THR A 180 45.11 6.40 -7.65
CA THR A 180 45.65 5.18 -7.09
C THR A 180 44.68 4.00 -7.35
N PRO A 181 45.23 2.75 -7.44
CA PRO A 181 44.38 1.56 -7.55
C PRO A 181 43.31 1.48 -6.45
N GLU A 182 43.60 1.94 -5.25
CA GLU A 182 42.67 1.98 -4.14
C GLU A 182 41.49 2.95 -4.40
N HIS A 183 41.76 4.18 -4.86
CA HIS A 183 40.74 5.15 -5.22
C HIS A 183 39.83 4.67 -6.36
N ILE A 184 40.46 4.05 -7.38
CA ILE A 184 39.71 3.49 -8.50
C ILE A 184 38.84 2.31 -8.06
N ASN A 185 39.38 1.41 -7.21
CA ASN A 185 38.60 0.29 -6.68
C ASN A 185 37.44 0.74 -5.81
N ASN A 186 37.60 1.75 -4.95
CA ASN A 186 36.54 2.31 -4.17
C ASN A 186 35.40 2.86 -5.05
N THR A 187 35.77 3.57 -6.13
CA THR A 187 34.76 4.10 -7.10
C THR A 187 34.08 2.95 -7.87
N LEU A 188 34.82 1.91 -8.22
CA LEU A 188 34.27 0.71 -8.85
C LEU A 188 33.31 -0.03 -7.92
N ASP A 189 33.62 -0.12 -6.63
CA ASP A 189 32.74 -0.78 -5.65
C ASP A 189 31.44 -0.01 -5.42
N GLU A 190 31.47 1.32 -5.42
CA GLU A 190 30.24 2.14 -5.43
C GLU A 190 29.42 1.94 -6.71
N THR A 191 30.09 1.78 -7.86
CA THR A 191 29.39 1.47 -9.14
C THR A 191 28.72 0.10 -9.10
N LYS A 192 29.38 -0.92 -8.54
CA LYS A 192 28.79 -2.26 -8.33
C LYS A 192 27.62 -2.20 -7.35
N LEU A 193 27.74 -1.42 -6.27
CA LEU A 193 26.64 -1.21 -5.32
C LEU A 193 25.42 -0.61 -6.03
N LEU A 194 25.62 0.44 -6.84
CA LEU A 194 24.56 1.08 -7.61
C LEU A 194 23.88 0.09 -8.57
N ALA A 195 24.66 -0.69 -9.32
CA ALA A 195 24.15 -1.72 -10.22
C ALA A 195 23.30 -2.78 -9.48
N ARG A 196 23.76 -3.19 -8.29
CA ARG A 196 23.02 -4.13 -7.44
C ARG A 196 21.70 -3.51 -6.95
N LEU A 197 21.71 -2.25 -6.50
CA LEU A 197 20.49 -1.54 -6.08
C LEU A 197 19.45 -1.48 -7.19
N VAL A 198 19.86 -1.18 -8.43
CA VAL A 198 18.95 -1.14 -9.59
C VAL A 198 18.35 -2.53 -9.86
N SER A 199 19.17 -3.59 -9.84
CA SER A 199 18.71 -4.97 -10.01
C SER A 199 17.75 -5.43 -8.92
N ASP A 200 18.03 -5.07 -7.67
CA ASP A 200 17.21 -5.35 -6.50
C ASP A 200 15.83 -4.66 -6.61
N LEU A 201 15.81 -3.40 -7.01
CA LEU A 201 14.58 -2.63 -7.23
C LEU A 201 13.74 -3.22 -8.37
N GLN A 202 14.39 -3.63 -9.46
CA GLN A 202 13.71 -4.28 -10.58
C GLN A 202 13.08 -5.61 -10.14
N THR A 203 13.83 -6.45 -9.43
CA THR A 203 13.35 -7.72 -8.89
C THR A 203 12.16 -7.52 -7.96
N LEU A 204 12.26 -6.55 -7.05
CA LEU A 204 11.20 -6.22 -6.10
C LEU A 204 9.94 -5.73 -6.81
N SER A 205 10.08 -4.83 -7.79
CA SER A 205 8.96 -4.29 -8.58
C SER A 205 8.21 -5.39 -9.35
N LEU A 206 8.96 -6.30 -10.00
CA LEU A 206 8.35 -7.43 -10.73
C LEU A 206 7.67 -8.43 -9.79
N ALA A 207 8.26 -8.71 -8.64
CA ALA A 207 7.69 -9.64 -7.66
C ALA A 207 6.39 -9.09 -7.04
N GLU A 208 6.34 -7.81 -6.71
CA GLU A 208 5.15 -7.16 -6.17
C GLU A 208 4.02 -7.02 -7.19
N ALA A 209 4.36 -6.81 -8.45
CA ALA A 209 3.38 -6.84 -9.54
C ALA A 209 2.88 -8.26 -9.86
N GLY A 210 3.41 -9.30 -9.21
CA GLY A 210 3.10 -10.69 -9.54
C GLY A 210 3.59 -11.10 -10.94
N GLN A 211 4.55 -10.36 -11.49
CA GLN A 211 5.07 -10.54 -12.85
C GLN A 211 6.50 -11.10 -12.88
N LEU A 212 7.04 -11.47 -11.71
CA LEU A 212 8.37 -12.07 -11.65
C LEU A 212 8.35 -13.45 -12.33
N PRO A 213 9.09 -13.65 -13.42
CA PRO A 213 9.23 -14.97 -14.00
C PRO A 213 10.04 -15.86 -13.07
N LEU A 214 9.49 -17.00 -12.71
CA LEU A 214 10.18 -18.05 -11.97
C LEU A 214 10.53 -19.17 -12.93
N HIS A 215 11.72 -19.73 -12.81
CA HIS A 215 12.23 -20.87 -13.58
C HIS A 215 12.44 -22.08 -12.66
N PRO A 216 11.36 -22.76 -12.23
CA PRO A 216 11.50 -23.85 -11.27
C PRO A 216 12.23 -25.02 -11.90
N THR A 217 13.30 -25.46 -11.23
CA THR A 217 14.09 -26.65 -11.55
C THR A 217 14.04 -27.62 -10.38
N ARG A 218 14.34 -28.90 -10.65
CA ARG A 218 14.47 -29.92 -9.59
C ARG A 218 15.93 -30.03 -9.19
N PHE A 219 16.23 -29.92 -7.92
CA PHE A 219 17.59 -30.02 -7.37
C PHE A 219 17.54 -30.61 -5.95
N LEU A 220 18.69 -31.11 -5.48
CA LEU A 220 18.84 -31.55 -4.09
C LEU A 220 19.05 -30.35 -3.18
N ILE A 221 18.41 -30.39 -2.01
CA ILE A 221 18.59 -29.31 -1.04
C ILE A 221 20.05 -29.23 -0.55
N ALA A 222 20.75 -30.35 -0.55
CA ALA A 222 22.18 -30.43 -0.22
C ALA A 222 23.03 -29.56 -1.14
N ASP A 223 22.78 -29.61 -2.47
CA ASP A 223 23.54 -28.83 -3.42
C ASP A 223 23.43 -27.32 -3.14
N LEU A 224 22.23 -26.85 -2.84
CA LEU A 224 21.99 -25.45 -2.49
C LEU A 224 22.70 -25.07 -1.17
N MET A 225 22.67 -25.94 -0.17
CA MET A 225 23.35 -25.68 1.10
C MET A 225 24.87 -25.68 0.97
N ASP A 226 25.43 -26.56 0.15
CA ASP A 226 26.86 -26.61 -0.13
C ASP A 226 27.34 -25.37 -0.85
N ASP A 227 26.61 -24.89 -1.85
CA ASP A 227 26.92 -23.65 -2.57
C ASP A 227 26.90 -22.43 -1.64
N LEU A 228 25.89 -22.31 -0.78
CA LEU A 228 25.79 -21.25 0.20
C LEU A 228 26.92 -21.30 1.23
N THR A 229 27.18 -22.49 1.78
CA THR A 229 28.24 -22.67 2.77
C THR A 229 29.61 -22.33 2.16
N SER A 230 29.90 -22.79 0.95
CA SER A 230 31.12 -22.49 0.24
C SER A 230 31.28 -20.98 -0.03
N SER A 231 30.21 -20.31 -0.42
CA SER A 231 30.22 -18.88 -0.72
C SER A 231 30.48 -18.00 0.51
N PHE A 232 30.00 -18.39 1.69
CA PHE A 232 30.05 -17.55 2.89
C PHE A 232 31.11 -18.00 3.92
N SER A 233 31.70 -19.21 3.79
CA SER A 233 32.63 -19.74 4.77
C SER A 233 33.87 -18.86 4.97
N SER A 234 34.49 -18.37 3.90
CA SER A 234 35.65 -17.49 3.98
C SER A 234 35.33 -16.16 4.66
N GLN A 235 34.19 -15.56 4.33
CA GLN A 235 33.75 -14.31 4.94
C GLN A 235 33.45 -14.48 6.40
N ALA A 236 32.70 -15.53 6.80
CA ALA A 236 32.41 -15.82 8.19
C ALA A 236 33.68 -16.06 9.00
N ALA A 237 34.61 -16.86 8.47
CA ALA A 237 35.90 -17.14 9.11
C ALA A 237 36.77 -15.89 9.31
N SER A 238 36.80 -14.97 8.31
CA SER A 238 37.56 -13.71 8.43
C SER A 238 37.02 -12.79 9.53
N LEU A 239 35.72 -12.88 9.84
CA LEU A 239 35.04 -12.15 10.93
C LEU A 239 35.05 -12.92 12.27
N GLY A 240 35.60 -14.14 12.29
CA GLY A 240 35.64 -15.00 13.46
C GLY A 240 34.25 -15.52 13.86
N ILE A 241 33.37 -15.75 12.87
CA ILE A 241 32.03 -16.30 13.06
C ILE A 241 32.05 -17.78 12.65
N ASP A 242 31.43 -18.64 13.47
CA ASP A 242 31.29 -20.06 13.19
C ASP A 242 30.02 -20.31 12.35
N LEU A 243 30.21 -20.65 11.06
CA LEU A 243 29.12 -20.99 10.15
C LEU A 243 28.91 -22.50 10.10
N ARG A 244 27.72 -22.94 10.46
CA ARG A 244 27.33 -24.36 10.49
C ARG A 244 26.13 -24.63 9.60
N THR A 245 26.13 -25.80 8.95
CA THR A 245 24.99 -26.28 8.17
C THR A 245 24.52 -27.63 8.74
N ASN A 246 23.22 -27.75 8.99
CA ASN A 246 22.58 -28.97 9.49
C ASN A 246 21.43 -29.35 8.54
N ILE A 247 21.62 -30.40 7.76
CA ILE A 247 20.67 -30.88 6.76
C ILE A 247 20.04 -32.17 7.27
N THR A 248 18.75 -32.13 7.64
CA THR A 248 18.04 -33.31 8.18
C THR A 248 17.85 -34.41 7.13
N ASP A 249 17.60 -34.03 5.87
CA ASP A 249 17.39 -34.94 4.73
C ASP A 249 18.16 -34.45 3.50
N PRO A 250 19.46 -34.83 3.35
CA PRO A 250 20.28 -34.36 2.24
C PRO A 250 19.77 -34.79 0.86
N ALA A 251 19.07 -35.92 0.78
CA ALA A 251 18.52 -36.44 -0.47
C ALA A 251 17.17 -35.83 -0.84
N LYS A 252 16.68 -34.87 -0.05
CA LYS A 252 15.41 -34.18 -0.33
C LYS A 252 15.50 -33.37 -1.61
N GLU A 253 14.68 -33.76 -2.58
CA GLU A 253 14.49 -32.97 -3.79
C GLU A 253 13.50 -31.83 -3.54
N LEU A 254 13.84 -30.66 -4.07
CA LEU A 254 13.01 -29.46 -4.06
C LEU A 254 12.79 -29.03 -5.52
N THR A 255 11.55 -28.61 -5.85
CA THR A 255 11.25 -27.97 -7.12
C THR A 255 10.98 -26.49 -6.86
N ALA A 256 11.93 -25.65 -7.22
CA ALA A 256 11.87 -24.19 -7.03
C ALA A 256 12.82 -23.51 -8.04
N ASP A 257 12.76 -22.21 -8.13
CA ASP A 257 13.78 -21.44 -8.84
C ASP A 257 15.05 -21.38 -7.97
N TYR A 258 16.07 -22.11 -8.41
CA TYR A 258 17.34 -22.29 -7.69
C TYR A 258 18.01 -20.94 -7.41
N ASP A 259 18.14 -20.10 -8.44
CA ASP A 259 18.86 -18.83 -8.35
C ASP A 259 18.13 -17.86 -7.40
N ARG A 260 16.81 -17.83 -7.48
CA ARG A 260 16.00 -17.00 -6.59
C ARG A 260 16.04 -17.49 -5.15
N LEU A 261 16.02 -18.80 -4.94
CA LEU A 261 16.13 -19.34 -3.59
C LEU A 261 17.54 -19.13 -3.00
N ASN A 262 18.57 -19.28 -3.83
CA ASN A 262 19.94 -18.91 -3.45
C ASN A 262 20.01 -17.42 -3.06
N GLN A 263 19.40 -16.53 -3.83
CA GLN A 263 19.34 -15.09 -3.54
C GLN A 263 18.65 -14.83 -2.18
N VAL A 264 17.53 -15.50 -1.89
CA VAL A 264 16.82 -15.39 -0.59
C VAL A 264 17.76 -15.75 0.56
N LEU A 265 18.35 -16.94 0.49
CA LEU A 265 19.19 -17.46 1.58
C LEU A 265 20.48 -16.65 1.72
N SER A 266 21.06 -16.21 0.62
CA SER A 266 22.20 -15.29 0.62
C SER A 266 21.90 -13.98 1.34
N ASN A 267 20.72 -13.41 1.13
CA ASN A 267 20.28 -12.20 1.85
C ASN A 267 20.12 -12.46 3.36
N LEU A 268 19.57 -13.61 3.75
CA LEU A 268 19.42 -13.98 5.17
C LEU A 268 20.78 -14.24 5.83
N ILE A 269 21.68 -14.98 5.18
CA ILE A 269 23.02 -15.29 5.68
C ILE A 269 23.87 -14.01 5.78
N SER A 270 23.84 -13.16 4.76
CA SER A 270 24.55 -11.87 4.78
C SER A 270 24.07 -10.98 5.92
N ASN A 271 22.74 -10.96 6.17
CA ASN A 271 22.17 -10.25 7.31
C ASN A 271 22.65 -10.85 8.64
N ALA A 272 22.64 -12.17 8.78
CA ALA A 272 23.13 -12.86 9.96
C ALA A 272 24.62 -12.57 10.23
N ILE A 273 25.49 -12.63 9.21
CA ILE A 273 26.93 -12.33 9.33
C ILE A 273 27.15 -10.92 9.86
N ARG A 274 26.40 -9.96 9.36
CA ARG A 274 26.51 -8.55 9.77
C ARG A 274 26.17 -8.32 11.23
N HIS A 275 25.14 -8.98 11.72
CA HIS A 275 24.60 -8.71 13.06
C HIS A 275 25.14 -9.68 14.12
N THR A 276 26.00 -10.62 13.73
CA THR A 276 26.65 -11.56 14.63
C THR A 276 28.03 -11.04 15.03
N PRO A 277 28.33 -10.86 16.33
CA PRO A 277 29.66 -10.43 16.75
C PRO A 277 30.69 -11.56 16.59
N LYS A 278 31.96 -11.18 16.61
CA LYS A 278 33.09 -12.13 16.63
C LYS A 278 32.91 -13.15 17.76
N GLY A 279 33.11 -14.43 17.43
CA GLY A 279 32.89 -15.56 18.35
C GLY A 279 31.45 -16.08 18.35
N GLY A 280 30.55 -15.44 17.63
CA GLY A 280 29.17 -15.91 17.47
C GLY A 280 29.05 -17.05 16.46
N THR A 281 27.86 -17.62 16.38
CA THR A 281 27.53 -18.76 15.51
C THR A 281 26.35 -18.42 14.60
N ILE A 282 26.44 -18.87 13.36
CA ILE A 282 25.32 -18.86 12.41
C ILE A 282 25.04 -20.31 12.01
N SER A 283 23.79 -20.76 12.13
CA SER A 283 23.38 -22.10 11.70
C SER A 283 22.33 -22.01 10.58
N ILE A 284 22.52 -22.81 9.54
CA ILE A 284 21.54 -23.02 8.48
C ILE A 284 20.97 -24.41 8.70
N GLU A 285 19.68 -24.48 9.00
CA GLU A 285 18.99 -25.72 9.34
C GLU A 285 17.91 -26.03 8.30
N THR A 286 17.84 -27.28 7.84
CA THR A 286 16.77 -27.72 6.95
C THR A 286 15.95 -28.81 7.59
N GLU A 287 14.64 -28.72 7.45
CA GLU A 287 13.68 -29.68 8.01
C GLU A 287 12.65 -30.05 6.93
N SER A 288 12.46 -31.36 6.71
CA SER A 288 11.41 -31.86 5.86
C SER A 288 10.06 -31.74 6.59
N THR A 289 9.09 -31.11 5.93
CA THR A 289 7.72 -30.96 6.46
C THR A 289 6.72 -31.76 5.60
N ASN A 290 5.50 -32.01 6.14
CA ASN A 290 4.44 -32.66 5.38
C ASN A 290 4.04 -31.79 4.16
N GLY A 291 4.66 -32.09 3.00
CA GLY A 291 4.41 -31.41 1.73
C GLY A 291 5.36 -30.27 1.37
N GLY A 292 6.55 -30.18 2.00
CA GLY A 292 7.52 -29.15 1.66
C GLY A 292 8.82 -29.23 2.46
N VAL A 293 9.54 -28.11 2.51
CA VAL A 293 10.79 -27.93 3.24
C VAL A 293 10.71 -26.63 4.04
N ARG A 294 11.19 -26.67 5.26
CA ARG A 294 11.52 -25.52 6.08
C ARG A 294 13.03 -25.31 6.08
N ILE A 295 13.48 -24.10 5.78
CA ILE A 295 14.88 -23.70 5.89
C ILE A 295 14.95 -22.57 6.90
N ALA A 296 15.79 -22.70 7.92
CA ALA A 296 15.97 -21.70 8.95
C ALA A 296 17.43 -21.21 8.99
N VAL A 297 17.62 -19.90 9.01
CA VAL A 297 18.89 -19.25 9.28
C VAL A 297 18.81 -18.68 10.69
N ARG A 298 19.63 -19.21 11.60
CA ARG A 298 19.72 -18.78 13.00
C ARG A 298 21.04 -18.07 13.21
N ASP A 299 21.04 -16.95 13.89
CA ASP A 299 22.22 -16.24 14.37
C ASP A 299 22.19 -16.07 15.89
N THR A 300 23.38 -15.88 16.48
CA THR A 300 23.56 -15.50 17.88
C THR A 300 23.95 -14.04 18.03
N GLY A 301 23.38 -13.20 17.16
CA GLY A 301 23.65 -11.78 17.10
C GLY A 301 22.92 -10.94 18.16
N GLN A 302 22.87 -9.63 17.92
CA GLN A 302 22.25 -8.68 18.85
C GLN A 302 20.74 -8.86 19.03
N GLY A 303 20.08 -9.59 18.11
CA GLY A 303 18.62 -9.72 18.08
C GLY A 303 17.93 -8.45 17.59
N ILE A 304 16.59 -8.53 17.48
CA ILE A 304 15.72 -7.47 16.95
C ILE A 304 14.72 -7.09 18.03
N PRO A 305 14.54 -5.79 18.35
CA PRO A 305 13.50 -5.32 19.26
C PRO A 305 12.11 -5.73 18.77
N ALA A 306 11.21 -6.10 19.70
CA ALA A 306 9.87 -6.56 19.35
C ALA A 306 9.06 -5.50 18.58
N GLU A 307 9.31 -4.23 18.83
CA GLU A 307 8.72 -3.08 18.14
C GLU A 307 9.14 -2.99 16.68
N ASP A 308 10.32 -3.48 16.31
CA ASP A 308 10.89 -3.45 14.97
C ASP A 308 10.45 -4.65 14.11
N ILE A 309 10.11 -5.78 14.72
CA ILE A 309 9.76 -7.04 14.03
C ILE A 309 8.69 -6.85 12.94
N PRO A 310 7.62 -6.07 13.13
CA PRO A 310 6.62 -5.85 12.08
C PRO A 310 7.17 -5.18 10.81
N PHE A 311 8.26 -4.41 10.92
CA PHE A 311 8.78 -3.53 9.89
C PHE A 311 10.03 -4.04 9.18
N ILE A 312 10.71 -5.07 9.71
CA ILE A 312 12.02 -5.54 9.15
C ILE A 312 11.95 -6.02 7.71
N PHE A 313 10.77 -6.39 7.22
CA PHE A 313 10.54 -6.77 5.83
C PHE A 313 10.07 -5.60 4.96
N ASP A 314 9.94 -4.40 5.52
CA ASP A 314 9.62 -3.22 4.75
C ASP A 314 10.84 -2.76 3.95
N ARG A 315 10.59 -2.15 2.81
CA ARG A 315 11.65 -1.66 1.93
C ARG A 315 12.43 -0.55 2.63
N PHE A 316 13.76 -0.55 2.45
CA PHE A 316 14.67 0.44 3.02
C PHE A 316 14.63 0.53 4.56
N TRP A 317 13.95 -0.42 5.22
CA TRP A 317 13.95 -0.45 6.68
C TRP A 317 15.36 -0.74 7.23
N ARG A 318 15.78 0.05 8.20
CA ARG A 318 17.07 -0.06 8.88
C ARG A 318 16.89 0.29 10.34
N GLY A 319 17.34 -0.57 11.24
CA GLY A 319 17.36 -0.28 12.68
C GLY A 319 18.26 0.92 13.00
N ASP A 320 17.99 1.64 14.08
CA ASP A 320 18.69 2.90 14.43
C ASP A 320 20.22 2.79 14.47
N LYS A 321 20.76 1.65 14.91
CA LYS A 321 22.21 1.43 14.98
C LYS A 321 22.86 1.16 13.62
N SER A 322 22.11 0.70 12.62
CA SER A 322 22.62 0.37 11.28
C SER A 322 22.52 1.55 10.30
N ARG A 323 21.93 2.68 10.70
CA ARG A 323 21.82 3.88 9.85
C ARG A 323 23.17 4.50 9.49
N THR A 324 24.20 4.27 10.31
CA THR A 324 25.55 4.76 10.07
C THR A 324 26.40 3.88 9.14
N GLU A 325 25.99 2.61 8.93
CA GLU A 325 26.72 1.70 8.05
C GLU A 325 26.16 1.72 6.63
N ARG A 326 26.95 2.25 5.68
CA ARG A 326 26.55 2.48 4.27
C ARG A 326 26.35 1.24 3.42
N VAL A 327 26.69 0.05 3.91
CA VAL A 327 26.84 -1.16 3.09
C VAL A 327 25.53 -1.87 2.71
N ASN A 328 24.38 -1.52 3.30
CA ASN A 328 23.08 -2.16 3.01
C ASN A 328 21.99 -1.17 2.63
N SER A 329 21.32 -1.50 1.53
CA SER A 329 20.18 -0.74 1.01
C SER A 329 18.87 -0.91 1.80
N GLY A 330 18.82 -1.86 2.75
CA GLY A 330 17.54 -2.21 3.42
C GLY A 330 16.55 -2.94 2.50
N LEU A 331 16.98 -3.40 1.31
CA LEU A 331 16.12 -4.14 0.36
C LEU A 331 16.21 -5.65 0.52
N GLY A 332 17.28 -6.20 1.08
CA GLY A 332 17.54 -7.64 1.09
C GLY A 332 16.45 -8.48 1.75
N LEU A 333 15.92 -8.07 2.91
CA LEU A 333 14.83 -8.78 3.59
C LEU A 333 13.49 -8.60 2.86
N ALA A 334 13.22 -7.43 2.31
CA ALA A 334 12.03 -7.18 1.49
C ALA A 334 12.03 -8.06 0.23
N ILE A 335 13.17 -8.17 -0.45
CA ILE A 335 13.36 -9.06 -1.61
C ILE A 335 13.17 -10.52 -1.19
N ALA A 336 13.79 -10.95 -0.11
CA ALA A 336 13.64 -12.32 0.40
C ALA A 336 12.16 -12.66 0.63
N LYS A 337 11.39 -11.78 1.26
CA LYS A 337 9.95 -11.95 1.47
C LYS A 337 9.19 -12.06 0.14
N GLN A 338 9.42 -11.17 -0.80
CA GLN A 338 8.70 -11.18 -2.08
C GLN A 338 9.04 -12.40 -2.94
N LEU A 339 10.30 -12.81 -2.97
CA LEU A 339 10.70 -14.01 -3.68
C LEU A 339 10.07 -15.27 -3.08
N ILE A 340 9.99 -15.39 -1.76
CA ILE A 340 9.33 -16.51 -1.09
C ILE A 340 7.82 -16.50 -1.35
N LEU A 341 7.17 -15.34 -1.31
CA LEU A 341 5.76 -15.21 -1.66
C LEU A 341 5.50 -15.59 -3.12
N ALA A 342 6.37 -15.20 -4.06
CA ALA A 342 6.29 -15.60 -5.45
C ALA A 342 6.38 -17.13 -5.64
N HIS A 343 7.13 -17.82 -4.78
CA HIS A 343 7.17 -19.30 -4.73
C HIS A 343 5.97 -19.94 -4.02
N GLY A 344 4.97 -19.16 -3.57
CA GLY A 344 3.85 -19.66 -2.77
C GLY A 344 4.22 -20.12 -1.36
N GLY A 345 5.40 -19.70 -0.86
CA GLY A 345 5.92 -19.98 0.46
C GLY A 345 5.61 -18.91 1.49
N THR A 346 6.16 -19.08 2.69
CA THR A 346 6.09 -18.09 3.79
C THR A 346 7.46 -17.87 4.40
N ILE A 347 7.73 -16.64 4.86
CA ILE A 347 8.90 -16.28 5.65
C ILE A 347 8.47 -15.71 6.98
N GLU A 348 9.10 -16.16 8.05
CA GLU A 348 8.81 -15.75 9.43
C GLU A 348 10.12 -15.42 10.15
N VAL A 349 10.03 -14.58 11.18
CA VAL A 349 11.16 -14.25 12.06
C VAL A 349 10.78 -14.45 13.50
N GLN A 350 11.71 -14.95 14.28
CA GLN A 350 11.66 -15.00 15.74
C GLN A 350 12.97 -14.41 16.26
N SER A 351 12.90 -13.40 17.11
CA SER A 351 14.09 -12.73 17.61
C SER A 351 13.87 -12.19 19.02
N GLU A 352 14.95 -12.17 19.79
CA GLU A 352 14.98 -11.58 21.11
C GLU A 352 16.32 -10.84 21.28
N VAL A 353 16.26 -9.62 21.78
CA VAL A 353 17.44 -8.78 22.00
C VAL A 353 18.46 -9.48 22.88
N GLY A 354 19.68 -9.59 22.40
CA GLY A 354 20.80 -10.27 23.09
C GLY A 354 20.83 -11.79 22.93
N LYS A 355 19.85 -12.42 22.24
CA LYS A 355 19.82 -13.87 22.00
C LYS A 355 19.95 -14.24 20.52
N GLY A 356 19.87 -13.24 19.63
CA GLY A 356 19.94 -13.44 18.18
C GLY A 356 18.57 -13.58 17.52
N SER A 357 18.58 -14.02 16.25
CA SER A 357 17.39 -14.12 15.41
C SER A 357 17.32 -15.45 14.69
N ILE A 358 16.10 -15.86 14.32
CA ILE A 358 15.81 -17.04 13.51
C ILE A 358 14.88 -16.60 12.39
N PHE A 359 15.38 -16.62 11.17
CA PHE A 359 14.57 -16.43 9.96
C PHE A 359 14.20 -17.80 9.40
N SER A 360 12.92 -18.09 9.25
CA SER A 360 12.41 -19.37 8.77
C SER A 360 11.66 -19.19 7.47
N VAL A 361 12.09 -19.88 6.43
CA VAL A 361 11.45 -19.97 5.13
C VAL A 361 10.74 -21.30 5.02
N ARG A 362 9.47 -21.33 4.62
CA ARG A 362 8.71 -22.53 4.32
C ARG A 362 8.31 -22.54 2.86
N LEU A 363 8.70 -23.57 2.14
CA LEU A 363 8.33 -23.81 0.75
C LEU A 363 7.47 -25.05 0.69
N ARG A 364 6.38 -24.98 -0.07
CA ARG A 364 5.56 -26.16 -0.40
C ARG A 364 6.17 -26.90 -1.59
N ALA A 365 6.12 -28.22 -1.58
CA ALA A 365 6.46 -28.97 -2.76
C ALA A 365 5.45 -28.62 -3.86
N ILE A 366 5.92 -27.99 -4.94
CA ILE A 366 5.09 -27.73 -6.10
C ILE A 366 4.85 -29.10 -6.76
N LYS A 367 3.59 -29.58 -6.76
CA LYS A 367 3.21 -30.71 -7.61
C LYS A 367 3.26 -30.20 -9.05
N VAL A 368 4.33 -30.50 -9.76
CA VAL A 368 4.36 -30.33 -11.22
C VAL A 368 3.35 -31.35 -11.76
N VAL A 369 2.19 -30.89 -12.18
CA VAL A 369 1.26 -31.71 -12.99
C VAL A 369 1.84 -31.69 -14.40
N PHE A 370 2.43 -32.81 -14.79
CA PHE A 370 2.87 -33.08 -16.17
C PHE A 370 1.66 -33.31 -17.09
#